data_580aea03c539772c8877d48e0e062de6
#
_entry.id   580aea03c539772c8877d48e0e062de6
#
_cell.length_a   1.000
_cell.length_b   1.000
_cell.length_c   1.000
_cell.angle_alpha   90.00
_cell.angle_beta   90.00
_cell.angle_gamma   90.00
#
_symmetry.space_group_name_H-M   'P 1'
#
loop_
_entity.id
_entity.type
_entity.pdbx_description
1 polymer ?
#
loop_
_entity_poly.entity_id
_entity_poly.type
_entity_poly.pdbx_seq_one_letter_code
_entity_poly.pdbx_strand_id
1 'polypeptide(L)'
;METTAQARSRRRPAALFGLLGPVLLTLAIFLSPNSPGDNASGAAVIKFYSTHRNGDHFFDILFALAAGVMVIFVVWLFTQLGQARPWLRITGLVGFAITAVGLATAIGFDDVLTSNIKIMTPATAQAINVLDNDFFLPVFVGLFLFGIFTGLAVWRAASMPRGLRWMGIVAIILGVILIFPGINFIGLIGLGLCQAVVGVWLFFHPPVRASVTDNTLDEVLAS
;
A
#
# COMPACT_ATOMS: atom_id res chain seq x y z
N MET A 1 -7.40 19.76 -28.83
CA MET A 1 -8.49 19.21 -27.95
C MET A 1 -8.35 17.70 -27.87
N GLU A 2 -8.02 17.14 -26.72
CA GLU A 2 -7.93 15.70 -26.54
C GLU A 2 -9.36 15.12 -26.49
N THR A 3 -9.66 14.13 -27.34
CA THR A 3 -11.01 13.54 -27.36
C THR A 3 -11.27 12.78 -26.05
N THR A 4 -12.54 12.77 -25.60
CA THR A 4 -12.96 12.01 -24.38
C THR A 4 -12.55 10.54 -24.44
N ALA A 5 -12.44 9.94 -25.61
CA ALA A 5 -11.98 8.57 -25.83
C ALA A 5 -10.47 8.42 -25.55
N GLN A 6 -9.62 9.38 -25.96
CA GLN A 6 -8.19 9.39 -25.67
C GLN A 6 -7.89 9.58 -24.18
N ALA A 7 -8.62 10.48 -23.51
CA ALA A 7 -8.53 10.68 -22.06
C ALA A 7 -8.95 9.44 -21.27
N ARG A 8 -9.96 8.68 -21.73
CA ARG A 8 -10.35 7.39 -21.13
C ARG A 8 -9.30 6.32 -21.33
N SER A 9 -8.69 6.23 -22.50
CA SER A 9 -7.66 5.22 -22.82
C SER A 9 -6.42 5.37 -21.92
N ARG A 10 -5.98 6.58 -21.63
CA ARG A 10 -4.81 6.83 -20.76
C ARG A 10 -5.01 6.52 -19.28
N ARG A 11 -6.27 6.45 -18.80
CA ARG A 11 -6.58 6.21 -17.37
C ARG A 11 -6.71 4.75 -17.00
N ARG A 12 -7.03 3.89 -17.95
CA ARG A 12 -7.17 2.45 -17.74
C ARG A 12 -5.92 1.77 -17.17
N PRO A 13 -4.69 2.05 -17.67
CA PRO A 13 -3.49 1.41 -17.12
C PRO A 13 -3.26 1.68 -15.63
N ALA A 14 -3.54 2.91 -15.17
CA ALA A 14 -3.38 3.26 -13.76
C ALA A 14 -4.30 2.46 -12.83
N ALA A 15 -5.51 2.12 -13.30
CA ALA A 15 -6.45 1.29 -12.54
C ALA A 15 -5.96 -0.16 -12.38
N LEU A 16 -5.19 -0.69 -13.35
CA LEU A 16 -4.60 -2.03 -13.27
C LEU A 16 -3.58 -2.15 -12.12
N PHE A 17 -2.91 -1.07 -11.77
CA PHE A 17 -2.00 -1.07 -10.62
C PHE A 17 -2.74 -1.33 -9.29
N GLY A 18 -4.05 -1.01 -9.22
CA GLY A 18 -4.90 -1.37 -8.10
C GLY A 18 -5.06 -2.88 -7.91
N LEU A 19 -4.99 -3.65 -8.99
CA LEU A 19 -5.01 -5.12 -8.94
C LEU A 19 -3.58 -5.70 -8.79
N LEU A 20 -2.63 -5.17 -9.54
CA LEU A 20 -1.27 -5.69 -9.60
C LEU A 20 -0.55 -5.61 -8.25
N GLY A 21 -0.70 -4.50 -7.52
CA GLY A 21 -0.06 -4.32 -6.22
C GLY A 21 -0.46 -5.41 -5.21
N PRO A 22 -1.76 -5.62 -4.91
CA PRO A 22 -2.21 -6.70 -4.05
C PRO A 22 -1.82 -8.10 -4.51
N VAL A 23 -1.80 -8.37 -5.82
CA VAL A 23 -1.36 -9.67 -6.36
C VAL A 23 0.12 -9.89 -6.07
N LEU A 24 0.98 -8.91 -6.34
CA LEU A 24 2.41 -8.98 -6.02
C LEU A 24 2.66 -9.14 -4.52
N LEU A 25 1.93 -8.40 -3.68
CA LEU A 25 2.02 -8.51 -2.24
C LEU A 25 1.63 -9.91 -1.76
N THR A 26 0.53 -10.45 -2.29
CA THR A 26 0.07 -11.80 -1.95
C THR A 26 1.10 -12.84 -2.36
N LEU A 27 1.66 -12.73 -3.57
CA LEU A 27 2.73 -13.62 -4.02
C LEU A 27 3.97 -13.51 -3.13
N ALA A 28 4.37 -12.29 -2.74
CA ALA A 28 5.48 -12.08 -1.83
C ALA A 28 5.25 -12.80 -0.50
N ILE A 29 4.08 -12.64 0.13
CA ILE A 29 3.74 -13.30 1.40
C ILE A 29 3.74 -14.83 1.28
N PHE A 30 3.17 -15.38 0.21
CA PHE A 30 3.11 -16.84 0.02
C PHE A 30 4.46 -17.48 -0.33
N LEU A 31 5.36 -16.73 -0.95
CA LEU A 31 6.69 -17.20 -1.35
C LEU A 31 7.76 -16.88 -0.30
N SER A 32 7.43 -16.05 0.70
CA SER A 32 8.32 -15.72 1.80
C SER A 32 8.58 -16.97 2.65
N PRO A 33 9.83 -17.31 2.95
CA PRO A 33 10.13 -18.29 3.97
C PRO A 33 9.69 -17.76 5.35
N ASN A 34 9.31 -18.67 6.24
CA ASN A 34 8.97 -18.29 7.62
C ASN A 34 10.21 -17.79 8.35
N SER A 35 10.38 -16.47 8.45
CA SER A 35 11.50 -15.84 9.14
C SER A 35 11.53 -16.17 10.64
N PRO A 36 12.71 -16.13 11.27
CA PRO A 36 12.84 -16.36 12.70
C PRO A 36 12.07 -15.30 13.51
N GLY A 37 11.32 -15.74 14.51
CA GLY A 37 10.64 -14.79 15.42
C GLY A 37 11.62 -14.11 16.38
N ASP A 38 11.12 -13.13 17.16
CA ASP A 38 11.92 -12.27 18.06
C ASP A 38 12.73 -13.06 19.11
N ASN A 39 12.20 -14.22 19.54
CA ASN A 39 12.87 -15.07 20.52
C ASN A 39 13.89 -16.06 19.93
N ALA A 40 14.14 -15.99 18.61
CA ALA A 40 15.14 -16.85 17.98
C ALA A 40 16.55 -16.51 18.46
N SER A 41 17.35 -17.53 18.72
CA SER A 41 18.77 -17.30 19.03
C SER A 41 19.52 -16.75 17.80
N GLY A 42 20.52 -15.91 18.00
CA GLY A 42 21.32 -15.38 16.91
C GLY A 42 21.97 -16.45 16.01
N ALA A 43 22.27 -17.63 16.57
CA ALA A 43 22.75 -18.76 15.78
C ALA A 43 21.65 -19.33 14.87
N ALA A 44 20.39 -19.35 15.33
CA ALA A 44 19.24 -19.77 14.52
C ALA A 44 18.98 -18.75 13.38
N VAL A 45 19.07 -17.46 13.66
CA VAL A 45 18.97 -16.38 12.67
C VAL A 45 20.06 -16.54 11.60
N ILE A 46 21.32 -16.71 11.99
CA ILE A 46 22.42 -16.92 11.04
C ILE A 46 22.16 -18.15 10.15
N LYS A 47 21.73 -19.25 10.76
CA LYS A 47 21.43 -20.49 10.02
C LYS A 47 20.32 -20.26 9.00
N PHE A 48 19.24 -19.57 9.40
CA PHE A 48 18.10 -19.30 8.53
C PHE A 48 18.52 -18.49 7.30
N TYR A 49 19.07 -17.31 7.48
CA TYR A 49 19.47 -16.41 6.40
C TYR A 49 20.61 -16.94 5.54
N SER A 50 21.52 -17.76 6.10
CA SER A 50 22.51 -18.45 5.28
C SER A 50 21.92 -19.51 4.35
N THR A 51 20.80 -20.12 4.72
CA THR A 51 20.15 -21.18 3.96
C THR A 51 19.12 -20.65 2.94
N HIS A 52 18.39 -19.54 3.28
CA HIS A 52 17.27 -19.04 2.48
C HIS A 52 17.61 -17.76 1.68
N ARG A 53 18.85 -17.34 1.65
CA ARG A 53 19.33 -16.07 1.06
C ARG A 53 18.68 -15.68 -0.27
N ASN A 54 18.58 -16.60 -1.22
CA ASN A 54 18.03 -16.30 -2.54
C ASN A 54 16.49 -16.11 -2.51
N GLY A 55 15.82 -16.82 -1.61
CA GLY A 55 14.38 -16.70 -1.39
C GLY A 55 14.03 -15.36 -0.78
N ASP A 56 14.79 -14.93 0.23
CA ASP A 56 14.59 -13.66 0.92
C ASP A 56 14.84 -12.48 -0.04
N HIS A 57 15.91 -12.46 -0.78
CA HIS A 57 16.14 -11.44 -1.82
C HIS A 57 15.03 -11.37 -2.86
N PHE A 58 14.49 -12.49 -3.29
CA PHE A 58 13.37 -12.50 -4.24
C PHE A 58 12.09 -11.95 -3.60
N PHE A 59 11.84 -12.27 -2.34
CA PHE A 59 10.75 -11.72 -1.55
C PHE A 59 10.84 -10.20 -1.45
N ASP A 60 12.01 -9.66 -1.07
CA ASP A 60 12.25 -8.22 -0.96
C ASP A 60 11.96 -7.46 -2.25
N ILE A 61 12.42 -8.02 -3.39
CA ILE A 61 12.15 -7.43 -4.71
C ILE A 61 10.65 -7.40 -5.00
N LEU A 62 9.95 -8.51 -4.76
CA LEU A 62 8.50 -8.57 -4.99
C LEU A 62 7.75 -7.60 -4.09
N PHE A 63 8.17 -7.50 -2.82
CA PHE A 63 7.55 -6.62 -1.84
C PHE A 63 7.78 -5.15 -2.18
N ALA A 64 9.00 -4.77 -2.59
CA ALA A 64 9.33 -3.43 -3.06
C ALA A 64 8.56 -3.05 -4.32
N LEU A 65 8.42 -3.99 -5.29
CA LEU A 65 7.62 -3.77 -6.49
C LEU A 65 6.14 -3.61 -6.15
N ALA A 66 5.60 -4.44 -5.26
CA ALA A 66 4.22 -4.31 -4.79
C ALA A 66 3.97 -2.93 -4.17
N ALA A 67 4.84 -2.50 -3.27
CA ALA A 67 4.77 -1.19 -2.63
C ALA A 67 4.81 -0.05 -3.66
N GLY A 68 5.75 -0.07 -4.61
CA GLY A 68 5.87 0.94 -5.66
C GLY A 68 4.61 1.03 -6.53
N VAL A 69 4.07 -0.11 -6.96
CA VAL A 69 2.84 -0.19 -7.75
C VAL A 69 1.63 0.32 -6.95
N MET A 70 1.55 -0.01 -5.66
CA MET A 70 0.48 0.49 -4.78
C MET A 70 0.55 2.00 -4.59
N VAL A 71 1.76 2.58 -4.44
CA VAL A 71 1.96 4.05 -4.39
C VAL A 71 1.36 4.71 -5.62
N ILE A 72 1.71 4.23 -6.81
CA ILE A 72 1.21 4.79 -8.07
C ILE A 72 -0.32 4.75 -8.11
N PHE A 73 -0.92 3.61 -7.74
CA PHE A 73 -2.37 3.48 -7.70
C PHE A 73 -3.02 4.42 -6.69
N VAL A 74 -2.49 4.51 -5.48
CA VAL A 74 -3.04 5.35 -4.41
C VAL A 74 -2.99 6.82 -4.79
N VAL A 75 -1.86 7.31 -5.30
CA VAL A 75 -1.72 8.69 -5.79
C VAL A 75 -2.74 8.95 -6.90
N TRP A 76 -2.85 8.04 -7.87
CA TRP A 76 -3.83 8.17 -8.94
C TRP A 76 -5.27 8.14 -8.40
N LEU A 77 -5.62 7.21 -7.48
CA LEU A 77 -6.95 7.13 -6.85
C LEU A 77 -7.34 8.47 -6.22
N PHE A 78 -6.43 9.09 -5.49
CA PHE A 78 -6.69 10.39 -4.87
C PHE A 78 -6.96 11.50 -5.89
N THR A 79 -6.44 11.41 -7.10
CA THR A 79 -6.81 12.34 -8.18
C THR A 79 -8.25 12.11 -8.70
N GLN A 80 -8.78 10.88 -8.54
CA GLN A 80 -10.15 10.54 -8.95
C GLN A 80 -11.21 10.85 -7.89
N LEU A 81 -10.83 11.00 -6.62
CA LEU A 81 -11.76 11.32 -5.52
C LEU A 81 -12.32 12.75 -5.57
N GLY A 82 -11.82 13.58 -6.49
CA GLY A 82 -12.35 14.89 -6.81
C GLY A 82 -12.48 15.81 -5.59
N GLN A 83 -13.71 16.22 -5.27
CA GLN A 83 -14.03 17.17 -4.18
C GLN A 83 -14.11 16.52 -2.78
N ALA A 84 -13.56 15.32 -2.58
CA ALA A 84 -13.41 14.81 -1.22
C ALA A 84 -12.59 15.83 -0.39
N ARG A 85 -13.00 16.04 0.87
CA ARG A 85 -12.37 17.04 1.76
C ARG A 85 -10.86 16.91 1.72
N PRO A 86 -10.10 17.98 1.42
CA PRO A 86 -8.65 17.90 1.18
C PRO A 86 -7.89 17.24 2.32
N TRP A 87 -8.30 17.49 3.57
CA TRP A 87 -7.65 16.93 4.75
C TRP A 87 -7.76 15.40 4.82
N LEU A 88 -8.88 14.79 4.40
CA LEU A 88 -9.02 13.32 4.35
C LEU A 88 -8.00 12.70 3.38
N ARG A 89 -7.83 13.35 2.23
CA ARG A 89 -6.86 12.91 1.21
C ARG A 89 -5.43 13.03 1.72
N ILE A 90 -5.09 14.16 2.33
CA ILE A 90 -3.75 14.41 2.88
C ILE A 90 -3.45 13.41 3.98
N THR A 91 -4.36 13.20 4.94
CA THR A 91 -4.13 12.27 6.05
C THR A 91 -4.03 10.82 5.56
N GLY A 92 -4.83 10.42 4.57
CA GLY A 92 -4.70 9.11 3.93
C GLY A 92 -3.34 8.94 3.25
N LEU A 93 -2.85 9.96 2.52
CA LEU A 93 -1.52 9.94 1.90
C LEU A 93 -0.39 9.89 2.94
N VAL A 94 -0.52 10.63 4.05
CA VAL A 94 0.44 10.58 5.17
C VAL A 94 0.47 9.17 5.77
N GLY A 95 -0.68 8.56 6.02
CA GLY A 95 -0.74 7.16 6.48
C GLY A 95 -0.02 6.22 5.52
N PHE A 96 -0.28 6.38 4.22
CA PHE A 96 0.40 5.57 3.19
C PHE A 96 1.92 5.83 3.14
N ALA A 97 2.36 7.07 3.30
CA ALA A 97 3.78 7.42 3.35
C ALA A 97 4.47 6.78 4.58
N ILE A 98 3.81 6.77 5.74
CA ILE A 98 4.31 6.06 6.94
C ILE A 98 4.46 4.57 6.66
N THR A 99 3.47 3.95 6.00
CA THR A 99 3.55 2.56 5.56
C THR A 99 4.74 2.32 4.66
N ALA A 100 4.93 3.15 3.63
CA ALA A 100 6.01 2.99 2.66
C ALA A 100 7.40 3.12 3.31
N VAL A 101 7.56 4.06 4.25
CA VAL A 101 8.81 4.23 5.02
C VAL A 101 9.04 3.02 5.93
N GLY A 102 8.01 2.54 6.64
CA GLY A 102 8.10 1.35 7.48
C GLY A 102 8.52 0.11 6.68
N LEU A 103 7.90 -0.11 5.53
CA LEU A 103 8.26 -1.20 4.62
C LEU A 103 9.69 -1.10 4.08
N ALA A 104 10.10 0.09 3.62
CA ALA A 104 11.44 0.30 3.11
C ALA A 104 12.50 0.04 4.21
N THR A 105 12.18 0.34 5.47
CA THR A 105 13.07 0.11 6.60
C THR A 105 13.15 -1.38 6.95
N ALA A 106 12.01 -2.09 6.98
CA ALA A 106 11.98 -3.53 7.21
C ALA A 106 12.77 -4.29 6.12
N ILE A 107 12.52 -4.00 4.83
CA ILE A 107 13.28 -4.55 3.71
C ILE A 107 14.78 -4.24 3.88
N GLY A 108 15.13 -3.05 4.35
CA GLY A 108 16.53 -2.67 4.59
C GLY A 108 17.20 -3.52 5.68
N PHE A 109 16.50 -3.87 6.76
CA PHE A 109 17.03 -4.77 7.80
C PHE A 109 17.16 -6.21 7.30
N ASP A 110 16.15 -6.70 6.55
CA ASP A 110 16.21 -8.02 5.94
C ASP A 110 17.37 -8.14 4.93
N ASP A 111 17.56 -7.14 4.08
CA ASP A 111 18.70 -7.09 3.15
C ASP A 111 20.07 -7.06 3.90
N VAL A 112 20.16 -6.35 5.02
CA VAL A 112 21.37 -6.36 5.86
C VAL A 112 21.64 -7.75 6.41
N LEU A 113 20.63 -8.47 6.91
CA LEU A 113 20.75 -9.85 7.38
C LEU A 113 21.18 -10.78 6.23
N THR A 114 20.50 -10.69 5.09
CA THR A 114 20.74 -11.56 3.93
C THR A 114 22.12 -11.35 3.32
N SER A 115 22.54 -10.08 3.16
CA SER A 115 23.77 -9.72 2.48
C SER A 115 25.03 -9.92 3.35
N ASN A 116 24.91 -9.67 4.66
CA ASN A 116 26.07 -9.63 5.57
C ASN A 116 26.14 -10.79 6.57
N ILE A 117 25.25 -11.76 6.49
CA ILE A 117 25.08 -12.83 7.49
C ILE A 117 26.40 -13.59 7.79
N LYS A 118 27.28 -13.71 6.81
CA LYS A 118 28.57 -14.45 6.94
C LYS A 118 29.59 -13.76 7.85
N ILE A 119 29.44 -12.46 8.05
CA ILE A 119 30.37 -11.66 8.86
C ILE A 119 29.74 -11.21 10.18
N MET A 120 28.47 -11.50 10.41
CA MET A 120 27.75 -11.12 11.62
C MET A 120 28.08 -12.02 12.81
N THR A 121 28.15 -11.42 13.99
CA THR A 121 28.10 -12.18 15.25
C THR A 121 26.67 -12.63 15.55
N PRO A 122 26.47 -13.72 16.29
CA PRO A 122 25.13 -14.15 16.70
C PRO A 122 24.33 -13.04 17.42
N ALA A 123 24.97 -12.26 18.27
CA ALA A 123 24.33 -11.15 18.99
C ALA A 123 23.87 -10.05 18.02
N THR A 124 24.67 -9.69 17.03
CA THR A 124 24.32 -8.70 16.02
C THR A 124 23.16 -9.19 15.15
N ALA A 125 23.22 -10.44 14.68
CA ALA A 125 22.17 -11.03 13.87
C ALA A 125 20.82 -11.07 14.61
N GLN A 126 20.83 -11.45 15.90
CA GLN A 126 19.62 -11.44 16.75
C GLN A 126 19.07 -10.03 16.91
N ALA A 127 19.92 -9.04 17.20
CA ALA A 127 19.47 -7.66 17.39
C ALA A 127 18.82 -7.08 16.11
N ILE A 128 19.39 -7.35 14.94
CA ILE A 128 18.81 -6.88 13.66
C ILE A 128 17.51 -7.61 13.36
N ASN A 129 17.40 -8.92 13.62
CA ASN A 129 16.18 -9.68 13.44
C ASN A 129 15.01 -9.17 14.31
N VAL A 130 15.29 -8.77 15.55
CA VAL A 130 14.28 -8.14 16.42
C VAL A 130 13.84 -6.79 15.84
N LEU A 131 14.80 -5.97 15.40
CA LEU A 131 14.47 -4.69 14.76
C LEU A 131 13.64 -4.87 13.49
N ASP A 132 13.96 -5.84 12.65
CA ASP A 132 13.21 -6.14 11.44
C ASP A 132 11.74 -6.48 11.76
N ASN A 133 11.52 -7.39 12.71
CA ASN A 133 10.18 -7.77 13.16
C ASN A 133 9.40 -6.59 13.77
N ASP A 134 10.05 -5.76 14.59
CA ASP A 134 9.43 -4.60 15.25
C ASP A 134 9.08 -3.47 14.27
N PHE A 135 9.79 -3.34 13.15
CA PHE A 135 9.53 -2.31 12.14
C PHE A 135 8.24 -2.52 11.35
N PHE A 136 7.56 -3.65 11.51
CA PHE A 136 6.20 -3.80 11.00
C PHE A 136 5.15 -2.97 11.75
N LEU A 137 5.43 -2.51 12.98
CA LEU A 137 4.50 -1.65 13.71
C LEU A 137 4.19 -0.33 12.98
N PRO A 138 5.16 0.47 12.49
CA PRO A 138 4.89 1.64 11.66
C PRO A 138 4.07 1.31 10.40
N VAL A 139 4.29 0.14 9.79
CA VAL A 139 3.51 -0.31 8.62
C VAL A 139 2.03 -0.43 8.98
N PHE A 140 1.70 -1.11 10.08
CA PHE A 140 0.31 -1.29 10.50
C PHE A 140 -0.34 0.03 10.93
N VAL A 141 0.38 0.91 11.64
CA VAL A 141 -0.11 2.25 12.01
C VAL A 141 -0.38 3.10 10.75
N GLY A 142 0.52 3.05 9.79
CA GLY A 142 0.34 3.76 8.52
C GLY A 142 -0.87 3.25 7.73
N LEU A 143 -1.02 1.92 7.62
CA LEU A 143 -2.17 1.29 6.96
C LEU A 143 -3.49 1.55 7.70
N PHE A 144 -3.49 1.61 9.03
CA PHE A 144 -4.64 2.02 9.84
C PHE A 144 -5.10 3.43 9.44
N LEU A 145 -4.21 4.40 9.45
CA LEU A 145 -4.51 5.77 9.02
C LEU A 145 -4.97 5.80 7.56
N PHE A 146 -4.25 5.12 6.68
CA PHE A 146 -4.62 5.02 5.27
C PHE A 146 -6.03 4.42 5.09
N GLY A 147 -6.33 3.28 5.70
CA GLY A 147 -7.61 2.59 5.59
C GLY A 147 -8.77 3.47 6.06
N ILE A 148 -8.64 4.14 7.22
CA ILE A 148 -9.69 5.00 7.75
C ILE A 148 -9.90 6.23 6.86
N PHE A 149 -8.85 6.99 6.58
CA PHE A 149 -9.02 8.29 5.92
C PHE A 149 -9.30 8.15 4.43
N THR A 150 -8.71 7.16 3.76
CA THR A 150 -9.06 6.83 2.37
C THR A 150 -10.47 6.25 2.29
N GLY A 151 -10.83 5.36 3.22
CA GLY A 151 -12.18 4.81 3.30
C GLY A 151 -13.25 5.90 3.49
N LEU A 152 -13.02 6.85 4.40
CA LEU A 152 -13.88 8.02 4.60
C LEU A 152 -13.95 8.91 3.35
N ALA A 153 -12.83 9.12 2.66
CA ALA A 153 -12.79 9.89 1.43
C ALA A 153 -13.61 9.22 0.31
N VAL A 154 -13.45 7.91 0.11
CA VAL A 154 -14.21 7.11 -0.86
C VAL A 154 -15.70 7.09 -0.50
N TRP A 155 -16.05 6.86 0.77
CA TRP A 155 -17.45 6.84 1.21
C TRP A 155 -18.16 8.16 0.97
N ARG A 156 -17.47 9.29 1.17
CA ARG A 156 -18.02 10.65 0.99
C ARG A 156 -17.93 11.17 -0.44
N ALA A 157 -17.20 10.52 -1.31
CA ALA A 157 -17.04 10.96 -2.69
C ALA A 157 -18.34 10.76 -3.49
N ALA A 158 -19.04 11.85 -3.82
CA ALA A 158 -20.26 11.80 -4.62
C ALA A 158 -20.00 11.28 -6.06
N SER A 159 -18.76 11.42 -6.55
CA SER A 159 -18.32 10.90 -7.85
C SER A 159 -18.24 9.37 -7.90
N MET A 160 -18.24 8.70 -6.73
CA MET A 160 -18.16 7.24 -6.64
C MET A 160 -19.57 6.62 -6.59
N PRO A 161 -19.81 5.52 -7.33
CA PRO A 161 -21.07 4.80 -7.27
C PRO A 161 -21.28 4.18 -5.89
N ARG A 162 -22.56 3.92 -5.55
CA ARG A 162 -22.95 3.42 -4.23
C ARG A 162 -22.16 2.19 -3.79
N GLY A 163 -21.96 1.20 -4.68
CA GLY A 163 -21.21 -0.02 -4.37
C GLY A 163 -19.77 0.27 -3.91
N LEU A 164 -19.03 1.15 -4.61
CA LEU A 164 -17.68 1.54 -4.21
C LEU A 164 -17.65 2.37 -2.93
N ARG A 165 -18.68 3.16 -2.66
CA ARG A 165 -18.78 3.89 -1.39
C ARG A 165 -18.87 2.94 -0.19
N TRP A 166 -19.57 1.81 -0.32
CA TRP A 166 -19.58 0.75 0.69
C TRP A 166 -18.19 0.11 0.89
N MET A 167 -17.40 -0.03 -0.16
CA MET A 167 -15.99 -0.45 -0.03
C MET A 167 -15.19 0.52 0.86
N GLY A 168 -15.53 1.81 0.87
CA GLY A 168 -14.94 2.77 1.81
C GLY A 168 -15.21 2.41 3.28
N ILE A 169 -16.44 1.97 3.60
CA ILE A 169 -16.77 1.52 4.97
C ILE A 169 -16.01 0.24 5.31
N VAL A 170 -15.94 -0.72 4.38
CA VAL A 170 -15.17 -1.95 4.56
C VAL A 170 -13.69 -1.62 4.82
N ALA A 171 -13.11 -0.68 4.06
CA ALA A 171 -11.73 -0.24 4.26
C ALA A 171 -11.50 0.39 5.65
N ILE A 172 -12.47 1.13 6.19
CA ILE A 172 -12.41 1.67 7.56
C ILE A 172 -12.36 0.55 8.59
N ILE A 173 -13.25 -0.43 8.46
CA ILE A 173 -13.31 -1.59 9.39
C ILE A 173 -11.99 -2.37 9.34
N LEU A 174 -11.49 -2.65 8.14
CA LEU A 174 -10.23 -3.36 7.94
C LEU A 174 -9.04 -2.56 8.45
N GLY A 175 -9.05 -1.22 8.27
CA GLY A 175 -8.07 -0.33 8.87
C GLY A 175 -8.03 -0.46 10.39
N VAL A 176 -9.19 -0.48 11.05
CA VAL A 176 -9.26 -0.68 12.51
C VAL A 176 -8.75 -2.05 12.92
N ILE A 177 -9.02 -3.11 12.15
CA ILE A 177 -8.55 -4.47 12.44
C ILE A 177 -7.01 -4.54 12.47
N LEU A 178 -6.32 -3.73 11.67
CA LEU A 178 -4.86 -3.72 11.59
C LEU A 178 -4.14 -3.42 12.91
N ILE A 179 -4.77 -2.68 13.82
CA ILE A 179 -4.14 -2.34 15.12
C ILE A 179 -4.25 -3.47 16.16
N PHE A 180 -5.01 -4.54 15.88
CA PHE A 180 -5.17 -5.65 16.80
C PHE A 180 -4.17 -6.77 16.49
N PRO A 181 -3.19 -7.05 17.38
CA PRO A 181 -2.26 -8.15 17.20
C PRO A 181 -2.99 -9.48 17.02
N GLY A 182 -2.46 -10.34 16.16
CA GLY A 182 -3.03 -11.66 15.87
C GLY A 182 -4.09 -11.70 14.78
N ILE A 183 -4.79 -10.58 14.50
CA ILE A 183 -5.75 -10.49 13.39
C ILE A 183 -5.41 -9.41 12.37
N ASN A 184 -4.31 -8.70 12.56
CA ASN A 184 -3.83 -7.64 11.67
C ASN A 184 -3.63 -8.11 10.22
N PHE A 185 -3.24 -9.37 10.01
CA PHE A 185 -3.14 -9.95 8.66
C PHE A 185 -4.47 -9.98 7.91
N ILE A 186 -5.59 -10.17 8.62
CA ILE A 186 -6.93 -10.08 8.02
C ILE A 186 -7.16 -8.66 7.48
N GLY A 187 -6.77 -7.64 8.26
CA GLY A 187 -6.84 -6.24 7.84
C GLY A 187 -5.98 -5.97 6.60
N LEU A 188 -4.74 -6.48 6.58
CA LEU A 188 -3.80 -6.31 5.48
C LEU A 188 -4.33 -6.92 4.18
N ILE A 189 -4.70 -8.20 4.20
CA ILE A 189 -5.24 -8.91 3.04
C ILE A 189 -6.55 -8.26 2.59
N GLY A 190 -7.42 -7.92 3.53
CA GLY A 190 -8.70 -7.27 3.26
C GLY A 190 -8.55 -5.92 2.57
N LEU A 191 -7.64 -5.05 3.02
CA LEU A 191 -7.33 -3.77 2.36
C LEU A 191 -6.78 -3.98 0.95
N GLY A 192 -5.91 -4.97 0.75
CA GLY A 192 -5.44 -5.37 -0.57
C GLY A 192 -6.59 -5.79 -1.50
N LEU A 193 -7.53 -6.61 -1.01
CA LEU A 193 -8.72 -7.00 -1.78
C LEU A 193 -9.62 -5.80 -2.09
N CYS A 194 -9.85 -4.90 -1.13
CA CYS A 194 -10.59 -3.66 -1.39
C CYS A 194 -9.93 -2.82 -2.49
N GLN A 195 -8.61 -2.69 -2.45
CA GLN A 195 -7.84 -1.98 -3.47
C GLN A 195 -7.99 -2.65 -4.83
N ALA A 196 -7.90 -3.99 -4.90
CA ALA A 196 -8.08 -4.75 -6.14
C ALA A 196 -9.47 -4.56 -6.73
N VAL A 197 -10.53 -4.65 -5.91
CA VAL A 197 -11.92 -4.42 -6.34
C VAL A 197 -12.12 -3.01 -6.88
N VAL A 198 -11.61 -2.00 -6.18
CA VAL A 198 -11.67 -0.60 -6.64
C VAL A 198 -10.90 -0.42 -7.95
N GLY A 199 -9.70 -1.02 -8.06
CA GLY A 199 -8.88 -0.99 -9.28
C GLY A 199 -9.59 -1.61 -10.48
N VAL A 200 -10.11 -2.82 -10.33
CA VAL A 200 -10.87 -3.53 -11.38
C VAL A 200 -12.10 -2.72 -11.78
N TRP A 201 -12.85 -2.22 -10.82
CA TRP A 201 -14.04 -1.44 -11.12
C TRP A 201 -13.72 -0.17 -11.90
N LEU A 202 -12.69 0.59 -11.48
CA LEU A 202 -12.25 1.82 -12.15
C LEU A 202 -11.64 1.55 -13.53
N PHE A 203 -11.11 0.36 -13.77
CA PHE A 203 -10.65 -0.05 -15.09
C PHE A 203 -11.81 -0.15 -16.09
N PHE A 204 -12.92 -0.77 -15.67
CA PHE A 204 -14.10 -0.92 -16.54
C PHE A 204 -14.95 0.36 -16.60
N HIS A 205 -15.00 1.13 -15.51
CA HIS A 205 -15.82 2.33 -15.35
C HIS A 205 -14.96 3.55 -14.98
N PRO A 206 -14.08 4.01 -15.89
CA PRO A 206 -13.23 5.16 -15.60
C PRO A 206 -14.08 6.39 -15.31
N PRO A 207 -13.84 7.12 -14.20
CA PRO A 207 -14.64 8.28 -13.83
C PRO A 207 -14.55 9.34 -14.93
N VAL A 208 -15.70 9.85 -15.32
CA VAL A 208 -15.81 11.00 -16.21
C VAL A 208 -15.46 12.23 -15.36
N ARG A 209 -14.39 12.95 -15.68
CA ARG A 209 -14.21 14.28 -15.11
C ARG A 209 -15.43 15.10 -15.50
N ALA A 210 -16.17 15.63 -14.51
CA ALA A 210 -16.96 16.82 -14.78
C ALA A 210 -16.01 17.82 -15.44
N SER A 211 -16.30 18.25 -16.64
CA SER A 211 -15.57 19.32 -17.27
C SER A 211 -15.61 20.48 -16.27
N VAL A 212 -14.49 20.78 -15.64
CA VAL A 212 -14.31 22.09 -15.03
C VAL A 212 -14.43 23.01 -16.25
N THR A 213 -15.57 23.60 -16.42
CA THR A 213 -15.76 24.70 -17.37
C THR A 213 -14.74 25.73 -16.95
N ASP A 214 -13.77 25.97 -17.81
CA ASP A 214 -12.66 26.93 -17.69
C ASP A 214 -13.16 28.38 -17.63
N ASN A 215 -14.49 28.54 -17.44
CA ASN A 215 -15.16 29.84 -17.44
C ASN A 215 -14.82 30.72 -16.20
N THR A 216 -14.20 30.15 -15.16
CA THR A 216 -13.87 30.95 -13.97
C THR A 216 -12.57 31.75 -14.12
N LEU A 217 -11.67 31.32 -14.99
CA LEU A 217 -10.44 32.09 -15.26
C LEU A 217 -10.69 33.26 -16.22
N ASP A 218 -11.56 33.08 -17.20
CA ASP A 218 -11.90 34.14 -18.15
C ASP A 218 -12.78 35.24 -17.50
N GLU A 219 -13.64 34.90 -16.54
CA GLU A 219 -14.42 35.89 -15.78
C GLU A 219 -13.55 36.70 -14.79
N VAL A 220 -12.53 36.09 -14.18
CA VAL A 220 -11.61 36.79 -13.27
C VAL A 220 -10.62 37.69 -14.02
N LEU A 221 -10.30 37.38 -15.28
CA LEU A 221 -9.42 38.20 -16.12
C LEU A 221 -10.20 39.31 -16.89
N ALA A 222 -11.53 39.25 -16.90
CA ALA A 222 -12.38 40.26 -17.55
C ALA A 222 -12.96 41.30 -16.55
N SER A 223 -12.74 41.13 -15.24
CA SER A 223 -13.10 42.08 -14.18
C SER A 223 -11.90 42.91 -13.72
#